data_ec2c76807906201130a0082f81d1b9bd
#
_entry.id   ec2c76807906201130a0082f81d1b9bd
#
_cell.length_a   1.000
_cell.length_b   1.000
_cell.length_c   1.000
_cell.angle_alpha   90.00
_cell.angle_beta   90.00
_cell.angle_gamma   90.00
#
_symmetry.space_group_name_H-M   'P 1'
#
loop_
_entity.id
_entity.type
_entity.pdbx_description
1 polymer ?
#
loop_
_entity_poly.entity_id
_entity_poly.type
_entity_poly.pdbx_seq_one_letter_code
_entity_poly.pdbx_strand_id
1 'polypeptide(L)'
;MSARKQRLLKAHRRNKRLFLVAFLLAVAVLGFWLAWWVVPLLLVLAWVAHEAWFADHLFYRANDDYTYDFPAGTAHQSVSLEGGVLCLDETLTEGETLILELELKTTWLGRWLDPFVEVGDDRQDFERGVKGRRFLNISGQGSALGQGLLAVRGRCCILPAKGTLWVMANPDYARRRVMVIAPHADDAELAAFGLYSRSDEVSIVTLTQGEIEAEDYRHLGLSKAEAARLKGRLRSWDSLAIPLWGGVPVNRCVQ
;
A
#
# COMPACT_ATOMS: atom_id res chain seq x y z
N MET A 1 -12.69 13.88 8.74
CA MET A 1 -11.29 14.09 8.26
C MET A 1 -10.50 14.89 9.30
N SER A 2 -9.29 14.48 9.69
CA SER A 2 -8.52 15.19 10.72
C SER A 2 -8.10 16.60 10.25
N ALA A 3 -8.03 17.57 11.16
CA ALA A 3 -7.61 18.96 10.86
C ALA A 3 -6.19 19.00 10.22
N ARG A 4 -5.33 18.04 10.55
CA ARG A 4 -4.00 17.87 9.95
C ARG A 4 -4.11 17.51 8.45
N LYS A 5 -4.98 16.54 8.10
CA LYS A 5 -5.21 16.11 6.72
C LYS A 5 -5.71 17.25 5.85
N GLN A 6 -6.66 18.05 6.37
CA GLN A 6 -7.18 19.22 5.64
C GLN A 6 -6.12 20.29 5.39
N ARG A 7 -5.24 20.56 6.37
CA ARG A 7 -4.14 21.52 6.20
C ARG A 7 -3.14 21.06 5.14
N LEU A 8 -2.77 19.77 5.14
CA LEU A 8 -1.86 19.20 4.15
C LEU A 8 -2.45 19.25 2.74
N LEU A 9 -3.72 18.90 2.58
CA LEU A 9 -4.42 19.01 1.29
C LEU A 9 -4.51 20.45 0.78
N LYS A 10 -4.79 21.42 1.66
CA LYS A 10 -4.79 22.85 1.30
C LYS A 10 -3.40 23.33 0.86
N ALA A 11 -2.35 22.96 1.61
CA ALA A 11 -0.98 23.33 1.28
C ALA A 11 -0.55 22.71 -0.05
N HIS A 12 -0.84 21.42 -0.27
CA HIS A 12 -0.54 20.75 -1.52
C HIS A 12 -1.24 21.39 -2.72
N ARG A 13 -2.55 21.61 -2.65
CA ARG A 13 -3.30 22.28 -3.72
C ARG A 13 -2.76 23.68 -4.03
N ARG A 14 -2.37 24.44 -3.00
CA ARG A 14 -1.75 25.74 -3.17
C ARG A 14 -0.41 25.63 -3.89
N ASN A 15 0.46 24.74 -3.43
CA ASN A 15 1.79 24.55 -4.00
C ASN A 15 1.71 24.06 -5.46
N LYS A 16 0.78 23.12 -5.74
CA LYS A 16 0.49 22.64 -7.09
C LYS A 16 0.08 23.77 -8.03
N ARG A 17 -0.81 24.67 -7.58
CA ARG A 17 -1.21 25.85 -8.36
C ARG A 17 -0.08 26.84 -8.57
N LEU A 18 0.69 27.16 -7.53
CA LEU A 18 1.82 28.08 -7.63
C LEU A 18 2.89 27.54 -8.60
N PHE A 19 3.20 26.25 -8.53
CA PHE A 19 4.11 25.61 -9.45
C PHE A 19 3.59 25.70 -10.90
N LEU A 20 2.33 25.40 -11.13
CA LEU A 20 1.70 25.49 -12.46
C LEU A 20 1.77 26.91 -13.02
N VAL A 21 1.44 27.93 -12.22
CA VAL A 21 1.49 29.34 -12.63
C VAL A 21 2.93 29.77 -12.94
N ALA A 22 3.87 29.48 -12.06
CA ALA A 22 5.30 29.79 -12.27
C ALA A 22 5.84 29.14 -13.55
N PHE A 23 5.44 27.90 -13.77
CA PHE A 23 5.83 27.16 -14.96
C PHE A 23 5.22 27.75 -16.25
N LEU A 24 3.92 28.05 -16.28
CA LEU A 24 3.28 28.67 -17.44
C LEU A 24 3.91 30.03 -17.77
N LEU A 25 4.27 30.82 -16.75
CA LEU A 25 5.02 32.07 -16.94
C LEU A 25 6.40 31.79 -17.53
N ALA A 26 7.14 30.81 -17.04
CA ALA A 26 8.43 30.44 -17.58
C ALA A 26 8.33 29.98 -19.04
N VAL A 27 7.33 29.15 -19.38
CA VAL A 27 7.09 28.70 -20.77
C VAL A 27 6.71 29.87 -21.68
N ALA A 28 5.89 30.83 -21.21
CA ALA A 28 5.54 32.02 -21.97
C ALA A 28 6.77 32.88 -22.26
N VAL A 29 7.62 33.11 -21.26
CA VAL A 29 8.86 33.87 -21.42
C VAL A 29 9.81 33.14 -22.38
N LEU A 30 10.03 31.83 -22.20
CA LEU A 30 10.90 31.05 -23.07
C LEU A 30 10.36 30.94 -24.49
N GLY A 31 9.04 30.79 -24.65
CA GLY A 31 8.38 30.76 -25.95
C GLY A 31 8.53 32.04 -26.76
N PHE A 32 8.71 33.19 -26.08
CA PHE A 32 9.01 34.46 -26.72
C PHE A 32 10.45 34.56 -27.28
N TRP A 33 11.38 33.81 -26.65
CA TRP A 33 12.83 33.81 -27.02
C TRP A 33 13.25 32.61 -27.86
N LEU A 34 12.48 31.51 -27.83
CA LEU A 34 12.79 30.25 -28.50
C LEU A 34 11.82 30.03 -29.66
N ALA A 35 12.20 29.11 -30.57
CA ALA A 35 11.32 28.67 -31.64
C ALA A 35 10.01 28.09 -31.09
N TRP A 36 8.87 28.46 -31.65
CA TRP A 36 7.51 28.13 -31.19
C TRP A 36 7.27 26.61 -30.97
N TRP A 37 7.96 25.75 -31.72
CA TRP A 37 7.83 24.29 -31.60
C TRP A 37 8.47 23.71 -30.32
N VAL A 38 9.32 24.47 -29.62
CA VAL A 38 9.90 24.08 -28.32
C VAL A 38 8.85 24.17 -27.21
N VAL A 39 7.85 25.04 -27.36
CA VAL A 39 6.79 25.25 -26.34
C VAL A 39 6.02 23.97 -26.04
N PRO A 40 5.45 23.22 -27.03
CA PRO A 40 4.75 21.97 -26.73
C PRO A 40 5.64 20.91 -26.07
N LEU A 41 6.92 20.83 -26.48
CA LEU A 41 7.87 19.92 -25.84
C LEU A 41 8.08 20.26 -24.36
N LEU A 42 8.27 21.55 -24.05
CA LEU A 42 8.43 22.01 -22.65
C LEU A 42 7.16 21.77 -21.84
N LEU A 43 5.98 21.94 -22.43
CA LEU A 43 4.70 21.67 -21.76
C LEU A 43 4.55 20.16 -21.42
N VAL A 44 4.91 19.27 -22.32
CA VAL A 44 4.89 17.83 -22.08
C VAL A 44 5.88 17.43 -20.98
N LEU A 45 7.13 17.93 -21.07
CA LEU A 45 8.16 17.66 -20.06
C LEU A 45 7.74 18.14 -18.69
N ALA A 46 7.10 19.30 -18.60
CA ALA A 46 6.63 19.81 -17.33
C ALA A 46 5.41 19.07 -16.79
N TRP A 47 4.50 18.66 -17.66
CA TRP A 47 3.42 17.78 -17.22
C TRP A 47 3.99 16.52 -16.58
N VAL A 48 4.90 15.83 -17.25
CA VAL A 48 5.54 14.62 -16.72
C VAL A 48 6.26 14.93 -15.39
N ALA A 49 7.03 16.00 -15.33
CA ALA A 49 7.73 16.40 -14.10
C ALA A 49 6.75 16.79 -12.99
N HIS A 50 5.66 17.47 -13.32
CA HIS A 50 4.63 17.85 -12.38
C HIS A 50 3.90 16.62 -11.81
N GLU A 51 3.47 15.68 -12.64
CA GLU A 51 2.84 14.45 -12.17
C GLU A 51 3.81 13.60 -11.34
N ALA A 52 5.07 13.45 -11.77
CA ALA A 52 6.10 12.76 -11.00
C ALA A 52 6.37 13.41 -9.63
N TRP A 53 6.28 14.73 -9.52
CA TRP A 53 6.57 15.45 -8.28
C TRP A 53 5.38 15.54 -7.33
N PHE A 54 4.16 15.67 -7.86
CA PHE A 54 2.95 15.93 -7.08
C PHE A 54 1.98 14.74 -6.99
N ALA A 55 2.23 13.65 -7.71
CA ALA A 55 1.40 12.45 -7.63
C ALA A 55 1.67 11.62 -6.37
N ASP A 56 2.79 11.88 -5.67
CA ASP A 56 3.20 11.07 -4.54
C ASP A 56 2.57 11.49 -3.21
N HIS A 57 2.61 10.55 -2.32
CA HIS A 57 1.99 10.51 -1.00
C HIS A 57 2.04 11.81 -0.20
N LEU A 58 0.89 12.39 0.02
CA LEU A 58 0.70 13.62 0.81
C LEU A 58 0.99 13.46 2.30
N PHE A 59 1.04 12.23 2.80
CA PHE A 59 0.98 11.95 4.23
C PHE A 59 2.25 11.32 4.78
N TYR A 60 3.15 10.84 3.96
CA TYR A 60 4.44 10.30 4.34
C TYR A 60 5.53 10.73 3.37
N ARG A 61 6.75 10.67 3.86
CA ARG A 61 7.93 11.05 3.09
C ARG A 61 8.69 9.81 2.69
N ALA A 62 9.11 9.74 1.44
CA ALA A 62 9.90 8.63 0.93
C ALA A 62 11.22 8.38 1.70
N ASN A 63 11.70 9.39 2.43
CA ASN A 63 12.94 9.32 3.22
C ASN A 63 12.72 9.03 4.71
N ASP A 64 11.47 8.88 5.15
CA ASP A 64 11.21 8.54 6.55
C ASP A 64 11.31 7.02 6.71
N ASP A 65 11.90 6.57 7.81
CA ASP A 65 11.89 5.16 8.18
C ASP A 65 10.46 4.71 8.52
N TYR A 66 10.09 3.55 8.02
CA TYR A 66 8.89 2.88 8.50
C TYR A 66 9.19 2.23 9.84
N THR A 67 8.21 2.26 10.71
CA THR A 67 8.29 1.66 12.04
C THR A 67 7.14 0.68 12.22
N TYR A 68 7.45 -0.51 12.71
CA TYR A 68 6.48 -1.50 13.18
C TYR A 68 6.75 -1.77 14.66
N ASP A 69 5.70 -1.73 15.45
CA ASP A 69 5.76 -2.15 16.86
C ASP A 69 5.50 -3.65 16.91
N PHE A 70 6.54 -4.45 16.68
CA PHE A 70 6.43 -5.89 16.87
C PHE A 70 6.18 -6.23 18.33
N PRO A 71 5.35 -7.24 18.64
CA PRO A 71 5.14 -7.70 19.99
C PRO A 71 6.46 -8.02 20.71
N ALA A 72 6.52 -7.75 21.99
CA ALA A 72 7.70 -8.07 22.79
C ALA A 72 8.01 -9.57 22.70
N GLY A 73 9.26 -9.91 22.44
CA GLY A 73 9.69 -11.30 22.27
C GLY A 73 9.49 -11.89 20.88
N THR A 74 9.07 -11.07 19.87
CA THR A 74 9.05 -11.52 18.47
C THR A 74 10.44 -11.99 18.04
N ALA A 75 10.54 -13.23 17.57
CA ALA A 75 11.79 -13.79 17.08
C ALA A 75 12.28 -13.03 15.85
N HIS A 76 13.58 -12.77 15.80
CA HIS A 76 14.20 -12.15 14.64
C HIS A 76 15.63 -12.64 14.48
N GLN A 77 16.11 -12.65 13.24
CA GLN A 77 17.47 -13.06 12.90
C GLN A 77 18.05 -12.19 11.80
N SER A 78 19.37 -12.11 11.77
CA SER A 78 20.09 -11.45 10.67
C SER A 78 20.02 -12.31 9.42
N VAL A 79 19.88 -11.66 8.27
CA VAL A 79 19.89 -12.30 6.95
C VAL A 79 20.88 -11.59 6.06
N SER A 80 21.48 -12.32 5.11
CA SER A 80 22.37 -11.77 4.09
C SER A 80 21.76 -11.92 2.70
N LEU A 81 22.06 -10.95 1.82
CA LEU A 81 21.79 -11.03 0.39
C LEU A 81 23.10 -11.31 -0.34
N GLU A 82 23.25 -12.52 -0.85
CA GLU A 82 24.43 -12.99 -1.57
C GLU A 82 24.07 -13.35 -3.01
N GLY A 83 24.63 -12.61 -3.98
CA GLY A 83 24.32 -12.85 -5.40
C GLY A 83 22.83 -12.64 -5.78
N GLY A 84 22.06 -11.90 -4.96
CA GLY A 84 20.63 -11.71 -5.15
C GLY A 84 19.76 -12.82 -4.57
N VAL A 85 20.34 -13.68 -3.72
CA VAL A 85 19.63 -14.73 -2.98
C VAL A 85 19.64 -14.36 -1.49
N LEU A 86 18.51 -14.56 -0.83
CA LEU A 86 18.38 -14.36 0.60
C LEU A 86 18.86 -15.60 1.35
N CYS A 87 19.86 -15.42 2.20
CA CYS A 87 20.50 -16.47 2.97
C CYS A 87 20.15 -16.33 4.45
N LEU A 88 19.84 -17.47 5.09
CA LEU A 88 19.55 -17.60 6.52
C LEU A 88 20.60 -18.44 7.22
N ASP A 89 20.82 -18.15 8.49
CA ASP A 89 21.66 -18.96 9.35
C ASP A 89 20.89 -20.13 10.03
N GLU A 90 19.54 -20.02 10.10
CA GLU A 90 18.67 -20.99 10.78
C GLU A 90 17.52 -21.46 9.88
N THR A 91 17.03 -22.68 10.10
CA THR A 91 15.87 -23.23 9.40
C THR A 91 14.57 -22.67 9.94
N LEU A 92 13.61 -22.43 9.05
CA LEU A 92 12.28 -21.91 9.38
C LEU A 92 11.23 -23.01 9.38
N THR A 93 10.21 -22.83 10.21
CA THR A 93 9.01 -23.67 10.21
C THR A 93 8.03 -23.18 9.14
N GLU A 94 7.40 -24.09 8.41
CA GLU A 94 6.36 -23.76 7.43
C GLU A 94 5.14 -23.08 8.10
N GLY A 95 4.52 -22.18 7.37
CA GLY A 95 3.31 -21.48 7.82
C GLY A 95 3.54 -20.28 8.75
N GLU A 96 4.78 -19.92 9.01
CA GLU A 96 5.11 -18.73 9.80
C GLU A 96 4.90 -17.44 9.00
N THR A 97 4.54 -16.37 9.71
CA THR A 97 4.54 -15.02 9.13
C THR A 97 5.96 -14.47 9.12
N LEU A 98 6.44 -14.14 7.94
CA LEU A 98 7.81 -13.70 7.70
C LEU A 98 7.81 -12.28 7.17
N ILE A 99 8.46 -11.38 7.91
CA ILE A 99 8.62 -9.96 7.50
C ILE A 99 10.11 -9.66 7.38
N LEU A 100 10.53 -9.31 6.18
CA LEU A 100 11.90 -8.93 5.89
C LEU A 100 12.06 -7.41 6.00
N GLU A 101 12.88 -6.97 6.94
CA GLU A 101 13.25 -5.58 7.14
C GLU A 101 14.53 -5.28 6.36
N LEU A 102 14.48 -4.32 5.44
CA LEU A 102 15.61 -3.87 4.63
C LEU A 102 15.74 -2.35 4.65
N GLU A 103 16.96 -1.86 4.56
CA GLU A 103 17.24 -0.45 4.35
C GLU A 103 17.40 -0.16 2.85
N LEU A 104 16.32 0.30 2.21
CA LEU A 104 16.29 0.58 0.78
C LEU A 104 16.93 1.94 0.45
N LYS A 105 17.55 2.02 -0.73
CA LYS A 105 18.04 3.28 -1.32
C LYS A 105 17.58 3.35 -2.76
N THR A 106 16.98 4.47 -3.15
CA THR A 106 16.59 4.68 -4.54
C THR A 106 17.80 4.88 -5.45
N THR A 107 17.69 4.40 -6.69
CA THR A 107 18.60 4.79 -7.78
C THR A 107 18.16 6.15 -8.34
N TRP A 108 18.93 6.73 -9.28
CA TRP A 108 18.50 7.93 -9.99
C TRP A 108 17.16 7.72 -10.72
N LEU A 109 16.97 6.57 -11.36
CA LEU A 109 15.71 6.22 -12.03
C LEU A 109 14.54 6.07 -11.05
N GLY A 110 14.76 5.57 -9.86
CA GLY A 110 13.72 5.40 -8.85
C GLY A 110 13.17 6.70 -8.25
N ARG A 111 13.72 7.86 -8.67
CA ARG A 111 13.11 9.18 -8.40
C ARG A 111 11.98 9.52 -9.37
N TRP A 112 11.92 8.85 -10.51
CA TRP A 112 11.00 9.11 -11.61
C TRP A 112 10.07 7.94 -11.89
N LEU A 113 10.55 6.71 -11.68
CA LEU A 113 9.83 5.47 -11.83
C LEU A 113 9.62 4.83 -10.47
N ASP A 114 8.52 4.14 -10.29
CA ASP A 114 8.19 3.47 -9.03
C ASP A 114 9.20 2.33 -8.77
N PRO A 115 9.96 2.42 -7.64
CA PRO A 115 10.84 1.35 -7.24
C PRO A 115 10.04 0.15 -6.78
N PHE A 116 10.57 -1.05 -7.00
CA PHE A 116 9.97 -2.27 -6.48
C PHE A 116 11.01 -3.31 -6.14
N VAL A 117 10.63 -4.26 -5.30
CA VAL A 117 11.42 -5.44 -4.96
C VAL A 117 10.64 -6.68 -5.36
N GLU A 118 11.27 -7.55 -6.13
CA GLU A 118 10.79 -8.88 -6.46
C GLU A 118 11.39 -9.86 -5.44
N VAL A 119 10.52 -10.68 -4.83
CA VAL A 119 10.91 -11.73 -3.89
C VAL A 119 10.27 -13.03 -4.37
N GLY A 120 11.06 -13.92 -4.94
CA GLY A 120 10.52 -15.06 -5.68
C GLY A 120 9.63 -14.56 -6.81
N ASP A 121 8.35 -14.98 -6.81
CA ASP A 121 7.34 -14.58 -7.78
C ASP A 121 6.51 -13.36 -7.32
N ASP A 122 6.72 -12.89 -6.09
CA ASP A 122 5.99 -11.74 -5.54
C ASP A 122 6.69 -10.43 -5.86
N ARG A 123 5.90 -9.38 -6.06
CA ARG A 123 6.37 -8.02 -6.27
C ARG A 123 5.77 -7.08 -5.22
N GLN A 124 6.62 -6.25 -4.64
CA GLN A 124 6.21 -5.21 -3.70
C GLN A 124 6.74 -3.86 -4.16
N ASP A 125 5.80 -2.94 -4.41
CA ASP A 125 6.09 -1.60 -4.92
C ASP A 125 6.34 -0.63 -3.76
N PHE A 126 7.23 0.35 -4.01
CA PHE A 126 7.59 1.39 -3.05
C PHE A 126 7.42 2.78 -3.68
N GLU A 127 7.37 3.76 -2.82
CA GLU A 127 7.26 5.15 -3.22
C GLU A 127 8.52 5.66 -3.94
N ARG A 128 8.34 6.58 -4.89
CA ARG A 128 9.44 7.22 -5.62
C ARG A 128 10.38 7.94 -4.65
N GLY A 129 11.67 7.76 -4.88
CA GLY A 129 12.68 8.35 -4.03
C GLY A 129 12.89 7.63 -2.70
N VAL A 130 12.39 6.40 -2.55
CA VAL A 130 12.52 5.60 -1.32
C VAL A 130 13.93 5.58 -0.78
N LYS A 131 14.06 5.90 0.52
CA LYS A 131 15.31 5.81 1.26
C LYS A 131 14.98 5.53 2.72
N GLY A 132 15.63 4.50 3.29
CA GLY A 132 15.43 4.12 4.68
C GLY A 132 14.77 2.76 4.82
N ARG A 133 14.29 2.49 6.02
CA ARG A 133 13.76 1.20 6.44
C ARG A 133 12.42 0.90 5.79
N ARG A 134 12.30 -0.30 5.24
CA ARG A 134 11.07 -0.84 4.64
C ARG A 134 10.90 -2.29 5.05
N PHE A 135 9.67 -2.75 5.03
CA PHE A 135 9.29 -4.09 5.44
C PHE A 135 8.61 -4.79 4.27
N LEU A 136 9.07 -5.98 3.93
CA LEU A 136 8.52 -6.83 2.89
C LEU A 136 7.86 -8.04 3.54
N ASN A 137 6.64 -8.32 3.14
CA ASN A 137 5.98 -9.56 3.52
C ASN A 137 6.47 -10.69 2.61
N ILE A 138 7.16 -11.65 3.19
CA ILE A 138 7.65 -12.85 2.49
C ILE A 138 7.05 -14.14 3.07
N SER A 139 5.91 -14.01 3.75
CA SER A 139 5.15 -15.15 4.25
C SER A 139 4.77 -16.09 3.10
N GLY A 140 4.86 -17.39 3.33
CA GLY A 140 4.66 -18.39 2.29
C GLY A 140 5.93 -18.75 1.48
N GLN A 141 7.00 -17.95 1.58
CA GLN A 141 8.28 -18.23 0.91
C GLN A 141 9.27 -19.01 1.81
N GLY A 142 8.82 -19.46 2.99
CA GLY A 142 9.68 -20.09 4.00
C GLY A 142 10.44 -21.32 3.49
N SER A 143 9.81 -22.15 2.66
CA SER A 143 10.46 -23.33 2.05
C SER A 143 11.60 -22.94 1.12
N ALA A 144 11.36 -22.00 0.20
CA ALA A 144 12.39 -21.50 -0.72
C ALA A 144 13.53 -20.79 0.02
N LEU A 145 13.18 -20.05 1.08
CA LEU A 145 14.13 -19.37 1.95
C LEU A 145 15.01 -20.36 2.71
N GLY A 146 14.44 -21.39 3.34
CA GLY A 146 15.18 -22.43 4.05
C GLY A 146 16.09 -23.26 3.17
N GLN A 147 15.80 -23.35 1.87
CA GLN A 147 16.64 -24.03 0.87
C GLN A 147 17.72 -23.11 0.25
N GLY A 148 17.75 -21.84 0.61
CA GLY A 148 18.66 -20.85 -0.01
C GLY A 148 18.36 -20.58 -1.48
N LEU A 149 17.11 -20.72 -1.89
CA LEU A 149 16.64 -20.52 -3.28
C LEU A 149 15.83 -19.25 -3.48
N LEU A 150 15.56 -18.48 -2.42
CA LEU A 150 14.72 -17.30 -2.48
C LEU A 150 15.47 -16.13 -3.10
N ALA A 151 15.19 -15.87 -4.37
CA ALA A 151 15.75 -14.73 -5.09
C ALA A 151 15.11 -13.43 -4.65
N VAL A 152 15.92 -12.38 -4.44
CA VAL A 152 15.47 -11.02 -4.11
C VAL A 152 16.14 -10.03 -5.06
N ARG A 153 15.34 -9.26 -5.80
CA ARG A 153 15.84 -8.33 -6.81
C ARG A 153 15.21 -6.95 -6.66
N GLY A 154 16.03 -5.92 -6.53
CA GLY A 154 15.57 -4.54 -6.56
C GLY A 154 15.53 -3.98 -7.98
N ARG A 155 14.45 -3.27 -8.31
CA ARG A 155 14.33 -2.48 -9.54
C ARG A 155 14.13 -1.02 -9.18
N CYS A 156 14.91 -0.16 -9.79
CA CYS A 156 14.97 1.28 -9.49
C CYS A 156 15.34 1.58 -8.03
N CYS A 157 15.75 0.57 -7.25
CA CYS A 157 16.30 0.69 -5.90
C CYS A 157 17.52 -0.23 -5.71
N ILE A 158 18.29 0.08 -4.68
CA ILE A 158 19.49 -0.66 -4.26
C ILE A 158 19.10 -1.39 -2.96
N LEU A 159 19.35 -2.69 -2.94
CA LEU A 159 19.17 -3.53 -1.77
C LEU A 159 20.46 -3.54 -0.93
N PRO A 160 20.35 -3.56 0.41
CA PRO A 160 21.50 -3.73 1.28
C PRO A 160 22.01 -5.19 1.24
N ALA A 161 23.25 -5.39 1.61
CA ALA A 161 23.83 -6.74 1.73
C ALA A 161 23.29 -7.53 2.93
N LYS A 162 22.68 -6.83 3.91
CA LYS A 162 22.13 -7.43 5.15
C LYS A 162 20.77 -6.86 5.45
N GLY A 163 19.95 -7.67 6.12
CA GLY A 163 18.64 -7.28 6.64
C GLY A 163 18.32 -8.01 7.93
N THR A 164 17.11 -7.81 8.42
CA THR A 164 16.56 -8.53 9.57
C THR A 164 15.30 -9.25 9.14
N LEU A 165 15.22 -10.52 9.43
CA LEU A 165 14.01 -11.30 9.26
C LEU A 165 13.29 -11.39 10.59
N TRP A 166 12.05 -10.92 10.62
CA TRP A 166 11.13 -11.06 11.73
C TRP A 166 10.24 -12.27 11.49
N VAL A 167 10.15 -13.13 12.50
CA VAL A 167 9.44 -14.42 12.41
C VAL A 167 8.35 -14.46 13.46
N MET A 168 7.11 -14.67 13.03
CA MET A 168 5.97 -14.77 13.93
C MET A 168 5.25 -16.09 13.68
N ALA A 169 5.04 -16.85 14.75
CA ALA A 169 4.24 -18.07 14.69
C ALA A 169 2.77 -17.69 14.36
N ASN A 170 2.17 -18.47 13.48
CA ASN A 170 0.77 -18.31 13.15
C ASN A 170 -0.07 -19.18 14.08
N PRO A 171 -0.89 -18.59 15.00
CA PRO A 171 -1.80 -19.38 15.80
C PRO A 171 -2.78 -20.14 14.91
N ASP A 172 -3.04 -21.39 15.24
CA ASP A 172 -4.07 -22.18 14.55
C ASP A 172 -5.47 -21.73 15.00
N TYR A 173 -6.09 -20.88 14.20
CA TYR A 173 -7.46 -20.45 14.38
C TYR A 173 -8.47 -21.23 13.53
N ALA A 174 -8.02 -22.14 12.68
CA ALA A 174 -8.86 -22.82 11.68
C ALA A 174 -10.00 -23.64 12.30
N ARG A 175 -9.81 -24.16 13.53
CA ARG A 175 -10.82 -24.95 14.25
C ARG A 175 -11.57 -24.15 15.32
N ARG A 176 -11.69 -22.84 15.16
CA ARG A 176 -12.35 -21.98 16.14
C ARG A 176 -13.56 -21.28 15.56
N ARG A 177 -14.47 -20.92 16.44
CA ARG A 177 -15.53 -19.96 16.11
C ARG A 177 -14.94 -18.57 16.11
N VAL A 178 -15.13 -17.86 15.02
CA VAL A 178 -14.62 -16.51 14.84
C VAL A 178 -15.78 -15.54 14.64
N MET A 179 -15.80 -14.46 15.39
CA MET A 179 -16.66 -13.32 15.14
C MET A 179 -15.81 -12.13 14.74
N VAL A 180 -16.04 -11.58 13.56
CA VAL A 180 -15.41 -10.37 13.09
C VAL A 180 -16.39 -9.21 13.27
N ILE A 181 -15.97 -8.18 14.00
CA ILE A 181 -16.75 -6.93 14.14
C ILE A 181 -16.05 -5.88 13.28
N ALA A 182 -16.70 -5.53 12.18
CA ALA A 182 -16.20 -4.59 11.19
C ALA A 182 -16.87 -3.22 11.36
N PRO A 183 -16.14 -2.13 11.57
CA PRO A 183 -16.71 -0.79 11.60
C PRO A 183 -17.46 -0.43 10.32
N HIS A 184 -16.95 -0.82 9.16
CA HIS A 184 -17.53 -0.57 7.83
C HIS A 184 -17.48 -1.82 6.97
N ALA A 185 -18.15 -1.74 5.82
CA ALA A 185 -18.28 -2.83 4.85
C ALA A 185 -17.01 -3.02 4.02
N ASP A 186 -15.93 -3.39 4.46
CA ASP A 186 -14.65 -3.76 3.85
C ASP A 186 -13.59 -4.06 4.91
N ASP A 187 -13.83 -3.61 6.15
CA ASP A 187 -12.84 -3.78 7.22
C ASP A 187 -12.63 -5.25 7.59
N ALA A 188 -13.65 -6.09 7.49
CA ALA A 188 -13.54 -7.53 7.74
C ALA A 188 -12.59 -8.19 6.75
N GLU A 189 -12.70 -7.85 5.47
CA GLU A 189 -11.88 -8.37 4.39
C GLU A 189 -10.46 -7.85 4.47
N LEU A 190 -10.29 -6.55 4.68
CA LEU A 190 -8.98 -5.92 4.76
C LEU A 190 -8.16 -6.41 5.96
N ALA A 191 -8.80 -6.64 7.11
CA ALA A 191 -8.11 -6.98 8.34
C ALA A 191 -8.09 -8.48 8.65
N ALA A 192 -9.10 -9.25 8.24
CA ALA A 192 -9.33 -10.59 8.76
C ALA A 192 -9.67 -11.66 7.71
N PHE A 193 -9.65 -11.36 6.39
CA PHE A 193 -9.98 -12.34 5.36
C PHE A 193 -9.12 -13.61 5.47
N GLY A 194 -7.81 -13.47 5.60
CA GLY A 194 -6.90 -14.60 5.75
C GLY A 194 -7.12 -15.43 7.02
N LEU A 195 -7.73 -14.85 8.06
CA LEU A 195 -8.13 -15.55 9.27
C LEU A 195 -9.45 -16.30 9.04
N TYR A 196 -10.49 -15.56 8.69
CA TYR A 196 -11.85 -16.13 8.67
C TYR A 196 -12.07 -17.10 7.51
N SER A 197 -11.40 -16.92 6.36
CA SER A 197 -11.49 -17.85 5.22
C SER A 197 -10.94 -19.25 5.50
N ARG A 198 -10.21 -19.42 6.61
CA ARG A 198 -9.67 -20.70 7.07
C ARG A 198 -10.33 -21.21 8.34
N SER A 199 -11.34 -20.53 8.84
CA SER A 199 -12.03 -20.88 10.09
C SER A 199 -13.32 -21.67 9.80
N ASP A 200 -13.63 -22.66 10.66
CA ASP A 200 -14.77 -23.55 10.45
C ASP A 200 -16.13 -22.84 10.61
N GLU A 201 -16.19 -21.90 11.53
CA GLU A 201 -17.45 -21.22 11.86
C GLU A 201 -17.20 -19.70 12.05
N VAL A 202 -17.69 -18.92 11.11
CA VAL A 202 -17.48 -17.47 11.08
C VAL A 202 -18.81 -16.72 11.10
N SER A 203 -18.84 -15.61 11.86
CA SER A 203 -19.89 -14.61 11.81
C SER A 203 -19.27 -13.23 11.64
N ILE A 204 -19.84 -12.40 10.77
CA ILE A 204 -19.37 -11.04 10.52
C ILE A 204 -20.48 -10.05 10.90
N VAL A 205 -20.13 -9.05 11.70
CA VAL A 205 -21.04 -7.98 12.11
C VAL A 205 -20.48 -6.66 11.58
N THR A 206 -21.16 -6.05 10.63
CA THR A 206 -20.80 -4.74 10.08
C THR A 206 -21.61 -3.66 10.78
N LEU A 207 -20.95 -2.72 11.46
CA LEU A 207 -21.61 -1.74 12.33
C LEU A 207 -22.22 -0.57 11.58
N THR A 208 -21.59 -0.14 10.47
CA THR A 208 -22.08 0.96 9.64
C THR A 208 -21.88 0.69 8.16
N GLN A 209 -22.69 1.32 7.32
CA GLN A 209 -22.59 1.18 5.87
C GLN A 209 -21.50 2.08 5.27
N GLY A 210 -20.88 2.97 6.06
CA GLY A 210 -19.85 3.89 5.58
C GLY A 210 -20.33 4.83 4.47
N GLU A 211 -21.57 5.29 4.55
CA GLU A 211 -22.27 6.11 3.56
C GLU A 211 -21.80 7.57 3.49
N ILE A 212 -21.01 8.02 4.46
CA ILE A 212 -20.41 9.36 4.45
C ILE A 212 -19.34 9.48 3.34
N GLU A 213 -19.03 10.73 2.95
CA GLU A 213 -18.05 11.00 1.86
C GLU A 213 -18.50 10.38 0.52
N ALA A 214 -19.75 10.64 0.12
CA ALA A 214 -20.36 10.11 -1.10
C ALA A 214 -20.29 11.09 -2.29
N GLU A 215 -19.30 11.99 -2.29
CA GLU A 215 -19.11 13.02 -3.31
C GLU A 215 -18.95 12.43 -4.71
N ASP A 216 -18.30 11.28 -4.82
CA ASP A 216 -18.06 10.58 -6.09
C ASP A 216 -19.37 10.11 -6.78
N TYR A 217 -20.45 9.93 -6.02
CA TYR A 217 -21.74 9.55 -6.57
C TYR A 217 -22.58 10.76 -7.03
N ARG A 218 -22.16 11.98 -6.70
CA ARG A 218 -22.89 13.20 -7.08
C ARG A 218 -22.82 13.51 -8.57
N HIS A 219 -21.81 12.99 -9.28
CA HIS A 219 -21.72 13.13 -10.74
C HIS A 219 -22.89 12.46 -11.48
N LEU A 220 -23.64 11.58 -10.82
CA LEU A 220 -24.87 10.97 -11.32
C LEU A 220 -26.09 11.92 -11.24
N GLY A 221 -25.90 13.19 -10.89
CA GLY A 221 -26.99 14.15 -10.72
C GLY A 221 -27.74 14.02 -9.39
N LEU A 222 -27.23 13.23 -8.45
CA LEU A 222 -27.86 12.96 -7.16
C LEU A 222 -27.60 14.10 -6.15
N SER A 223 -28.59 14.37 -5.30
CA SER A 223 -28.40 15.19 -4.11
C SER A 223 -27.43 14.49 -3.13
N LYS A 224 -26.92 15.23 -2.14
CA LYS A 224 -26.01 14.66 -1.13
C LYS A 224 -26.64 13.48 -0.39
N ALA A 225 -27.93 13.57 -0.06
CA ALA A 225 -28.66 12.52 0.65
C ALA A 225 -28.87 11.27 -0.21
N GLU A 226 -29.20 11.43 -1.49
CA GLU A 226 -29.38 10.33 -2.44
C GLU A 226 -28.06 9.64 -2.74
N ALA A 227 -26.97 10.39 -2.91
CA ALA A 227 -25.62 9.87 -3.09
C ALA A 227 -25.19 9.02 -1.88
N ALA A 228 -25.41 9.51 -0.66
CA ALA A 228 -25.14 8.76 0.57
C ALA A 228 -25.97 7.45 0.64
N ARG A 229 -27.27 7.51 0.34
CA ARG A 229 -28.12 6.31 0.31
C ARG A 229 -27.67 5.30 -0.74
N LEU A 230 -27.29 5.75 -1.94
CA LEU A 230 -26.78 4.86 -2.98
C LEU A 230 -25.52 4.16 -2.52
N LYS A 231 -24.54 4.93 -2.03
CA LYS A 231 -23.29 4.40 -1.48
C LYS A 231 -23.57 3.37 -0.37
N GLY A 232 -24.43 3.72 0.60
CA GLY A 232 -24.80 2.81 1.70
C GLY A 232 -25.37 1.49 1.19
N ARG A 233 -26.29 1.51 0.21
CA ARG A 233 -26.87 0.29 -0.38
C ARG A 233 -25.83 -0.58 -1.08
N LEU A 234 -24.93 0.01 -1.84
CA LEU A 234 -23.84 -0.72 -2.52
C LEU A 234 -22.93 -1.39 -1.50
N ARG A 235 -22.50 -0.65 -0.49
CA ARG A 235 -21.65 -1.20 0.57
C ARG A 235 -22.35 -2.25 1.44
N SER A 236 -23.66 -2.10 1.68
CA SER A 236 -24.45 -3.16 2.32
C SER A 236 -24.46 -4.44 1.50
N TRP A 237 -24.55 -4.32 0.18
CA TRP A 237 -24.49 -5.48 -0.69
C TRP A 237 -23.09 -6.12 -0.65
N ASP A 238 -22.03 -5.32 -0.70
CA ASP A 238 -20.64 -5.78 -0.64
C ASP A 238 -20.39 -6.58 0.66
N SER A 239 -20.84 -6.06 1.82
CA SER A 239 -20.63 -6.72 3.11
C SER A 239 -21.41 -8.04 3.29
N LEU A 240 -22.33 -8.36 2.38
CA LEU A 240 -23.02 -9.66 2.32
C LEU A 240 -22.42 -10.57 1.24
N ALA A 241 -21.97 -10.00 0.13
CA ALA A 241 -21.54 -10.75 -1.05
C ALA A 241 -20.06 -11.18 -0.96
N ILE A 242 -19.18 -10.30 -0.50
CA ILE A 242 -17.74 -10.59 -0.46
C ILE A 242 -17.38 -11.68 0.55
N PRO A 243 -17.96 -11.72 1.77
CA PRO A 243 -17.71 -12.82 2.71
C PRO A 243 -17.98 -14.22 2.18
N LEU A 244 -18.88 -14.36 1.19
CA LEU A 244 -19.15 -15.64 0.53
C LEU A 244 -17.90 -16.25 -0.10
N TRP A 245 -16.99 -15.43 -0.61
CA TRP A 245 -15.72 -15.88 -1.19
C TRP A 245 -14.77 -16.44 -0.12
N GLY A 246 -14.92 -15.98 1.12
CA GLY A 246 -14.24 -16.52 2.29
C GLY A 246 -14.99 -17.68 2.97
N GLY A 247 -16.06 -18.19 2.35
CA GLY A 247 -16.85 -19.30 2.89
C GLY A 247 -17.88 -18.92 3.95
N VAL A 248 -18.13 -17.62 4.19
CA VAL A 248 -19.11 -17.15 5.20
C VAL A 248 -20.47 -16.98 4.55
N PRO A 249 -21.48 -17.77 4.93
CA PRO A 249 -22.82 -17.67 4.35
C PRO A 249 -23.54 -16.38 4.79
N VAL A 250 -24.45 -15.88 3.95
CA VAL A 250 -25.14 -14.59 4.15
C VAL A 250 -25.89 -14.53 5.49
N ASN A 251 -26.46 -15.63 5.95
CA ASN A 251 -27.19 -15.70 7.23
C ASN A 251 -26.28 -15.55 8.47
N ARG A 252 -24.97 -15.51 8.28
CA ARG A 252 -23.97 -15.22 9.31
C ARG A 252 -23.34 -13.82 9.16
N CYS A 253 -23.80 -13.04 8.20
CA CYS A 253 -23.43 -11.66 8.02
C CYS A 253 -24.58 -10.76 8.53
N VAL A 254 -24.29 -9.91 9.50
CA VAL A 254 -25.26 -8.99 10.14
C VAL A 254 -24.81 -7.56 9.90
N GLN A 255 -25.77 -6.67 9.60
CA GLN A 255 -25.56 -5.22 9.44
C GLN A 255 -26.51 -4.44 10.33
#